data_14b2047b84829fda7f674ab57f225963
#
_entry.id   14b2047b84829fda7f674ab57f225963
#
_cell.length_a   1.000
_cell.length_b   1.000
_cell.length_c   1.000
_cell.angle_alpha   90.00
_cell.angle_beta   90.00
_cell.angle_gamma   90.00
#
_symmetry.space_group_name_H-M   'P 1'
#
loop_
_entity.id
_entity.type
_entity.pdbx_description
1 polymer ?
#
loop_
_entity_poly.entity_id
_entity_poly.type
_entity_poly.pdbx_seq_one_letter_code
_entity_poly.pdbx_strand_id
1 'polypeptide(L)'
;MRIGLVDVDGRGFPNLVLMKLAAWHKARGDTVEFADPEAGRYDKVYMSKVFTHSPDCRDEYPCEVVRGGTGYRDYATVLPEEVEHTCPDYSLYGVGEAYGFLTRGCPNRCPWCVVPRKEGGIRPHADIEAVSYTHLTLPTN
;
A
#
# COMPACT_ATOMS: atom_id res chain seq x y z
N MET A 1 -13.57 11.06 8.14
CA MET A 1 -13.97 9.63 8.13
C MET A 1 -13.05 8.83 9.03
N ARG A 2 -13.51 7.68 9.53
CA ARG A 2 -12.67 6.71 10.26
C ARG A 2 -12.35 5.54 9.34
N ILE A 3 -11.07 5.41 9.01
CA ILE A 3 -10.57 4.44 8.03
C ILE A 3 -9.82 3.33 8.75
N GLY A 4 -10.22 2.10 8.51
CA GLY A 4 -9.55 0.91 9.00
C GLY A 4 -8.61 0.32 7.95
N LEU A 5 -7.43 -0.11 8.35
CA LEU A 5 -6.46 -0.78 7.48
C LEU A 5 -6.21 -2.20 7.98
N VAL A 6 -6.30 -3.17 7.10
CA VAL A 6 -6.03 -4.59 7.40
C VAL A 6 -4.86 -5.07 6.55
N ASP A 7 -3.76 -5.40 7.22
CA ASP A 7 -2.63 -6.09 6.61
C ASP A 7 -2.84 -7.60 6.80
N VAL A 8 -3.31 -8.26 5.76
CA VAL A 8 -3.68 -9.69 5.79
C VAL A 8 -2.46 -10.59 5.96
N ASP A 9 -1.31 -10.15 5.49
CA ASP A 9 -0.04 -10.89 5.59
C ASP A 9 0.64 -10.71 6.96
N GLY A 10 0.12 -9.80 7.78
CA GLY A 10 0.67 -9.43 9.09
C GLY A 10 1.67 -8.29 9.02
N ARG A 11 1.89 -7.66 10.17
CA ARG A 11 2.66 -6.41 10.29
C ARG A 11 4.18 -6.61 10.33
N GLY A 12 4.67 -7.78 9.98
CA GLY A 12 6.11 -8.10 9.98
C GLY A 12 6.88 -7.40 8.86
N PHE A 13 6.19 -7.01 7.79
CA PHE A 13 6.75 -6.25 6.68
C PHE A 13 5.85 -5.05 6.35
N PRO A 14 6.45 -3.86 6.09
CA PRO A 14 5.67 -2.69 5.73
C PRO A 14 4.89 -2.90 4.43
N ASN A 15 3.59 -2.68 4.47
CA ASN A 15 2.74 -2.75 3.29
C ASN A 15 2.62 -1.36 2.65
N LEU A 16 3.31 -1.18 1.51
CA LEU A 16 3.41 0.11 0.83
C LEU A 16 2.03 0.68 0.44
N VAL A 17 1.10 -0.18 0.02
CA VAL A 17 -0.27 0.23 -0.36
C VAL A 17 -1.00 0.83 0.85
N LEU A 18 -0.93 0.18 2.00
CA LEU A 18 -1.58 0.66 3.23
C LEU A 18 -0.93 1.95 3.74
N MET A 19 0.40 2.09 3.63
CA MET A 19 1.09 3.32 4.00
C MET A 19 0.71 4.51 3.11
N LYS A 20 0.54 4.29 1.79
CA LYS A 20 0.07 5.31 0.85
C LYS A 20 -1.38 5.72 1.13
N LEU A 21 -2.27 4.75 1.35
CA LEU A 21 -3.65 5.00 1.74
C LEU A 21 -3.73 5.78 3.06
N ALA A 22 -2.90 5.41 4.05
CA ALA A 22 -2.83 6.12 5.32
C ALA A 22 -2.45 7.59 5.13
N ALA A 23 -1.38 7.85 4.38
CA ALA A 23 -0.91 9.21 4.11
C ALA A 23 -1.98 10.04 3.39
N TRP A 24 -2.60 9.47 2.35
CA TRP A 24 -3.62 10.15 1.55
C TRP A 24 -4.88 10.51 2.36
N HIS A 25 -5.37 9.58 3.18
CA HIS A 25 -6.52 9.82 4.04
C HIS A 25 -6.19 10.82 5.17
N LYS A 26 -5.04 10.69 5.82
CA LYS A 26 -4.60 11.63 6.86
C LYS A 26 -4.47 13.06 6.35
N ALA A 27 -3.95 13.24 5.13
CA ALA A 27 -3.86 14.55 4.47
C ALA A 27 -5.24 15.19 4.23
N ARG A 28 -6.31 14.40 4.17
CA ARG A 28 -7.72 14.85 4.01
C ARG A 28 -8.44 15.05 5.35
N GLY A 29 -7.75 14.83 6.47
CA GLY A 29 -8.30 14.99 7.81
C GLY A 29 -9.03 13.75 8.34
N ASP A 30 -8.88 12.60 7.68
CA ASP A 30 -9.45 11.34 8.13
C ASP A 30 -8.61 10.74 9.29
N THR A 31 -9.27 10.02 10.18
CA THR A 31 -8.60 9.20 11.19
C THR A 31 -8.29 7.84 10.59
N VAL A 32 -7.02 7.43 10.63
CA VAL A 32 -6.55 6.18 10.05
C VAL A 32 -5.83 5.34 11.07
N GLU A 33 -6.21 4.07 11.17
CA GLU A 33 -5.60 3.10 12.09
C GLU A 33 -5.65 1.68 11.52
N PHE A 34 -4.87 0.78 12.09
CA PHE A 34 -5.10 -0.64 11.83
C PHE A 34 -6.45 -1.05 12.41
N ALA A 35 -7.27 -1.70 11.56
CA ALA A 35 -8.62 -2.07 11.94
C ALA A 35 -8.62 -3.11 13.06
N ASP A 36 -9.49 -2.88 14.02
CA ASP A 36 -9.82 -3.79 15.11
C ASP A 36 -11.35 -4.04 15.03
N PRO A 37 -11.78 -5.29 14.82
CA PRO A 37 -13.20 -5.62 14.72
C PRO A 37 -13.99 -5.22 15.97
N GLU A 38 -13.34 -5.17 17.14
CA GLU A 38 -13.95 -4.83 18.43
C GLU A 38 -13.93 -3.32 18.72
N ALA A 39 -13.09 -2.55 18.02
CA ALA A 39 -12.90 -1.12 18.31
C ALA A 39 -14.01 -0.18 17.79
N GLY A 40 -15.11 -0.71 17.28
CA GLY A 40 -16.26 0.06 16.84
C GLY A 40 -16.38 0.21 15.31
N ARG A 41 -17.13 1.22 14.87
CA ARG A 41 -17.49 1.38 13.45
C ARG A 41 -16.40 2.13 12.68
N TYR A 42 -16.02 1.58 11.55
CA TYR A 42 -15.28 2.25 10.48
C TYR A 42 -16.26 2.74 9.42
N ASP A 43 -15.91 3.84 8.75
CA ASP A 43 -16.66 4.30 7.57
C ASP A 43 -16.24 3.49 6.33
N LYS A 44 -14.96 3.08 6.29
CA LYS A 44 -14.41 2.26 5.24
C LYS A 44 -13.21 1.45 5.74
N VAL A 45 -13.03 0.25 5.22
CA VAL A 45 -11.89 -0.62 5.52
C VAL A 45 -11.17 -1.00 4.22
N TYR A 46 -9.84 -0.90 4.23
CA TYR A 46 -8.99 -1.41 3.17
C TYR A 46 -8.24 -2.64 3.65
N MET A 47 -8.36 -3.74 2.90
CA MET A 47 -7.63 -4.99 3.14
C MET A 47 -6.61 -5.20 2.05
N SER A 48 -5.33 -5.29 2.42
CA SER A 48 -4.25 -5.60 1.50
C SER A 48 -3.66 -6.98 1.78
N LYS A 49 -3.55 -7.79 0.72
CA LYS A 49 -2.94 -9.12 0.75
C LYS A 49 -1.91 -9.22 -0.37
N VAL A 50 -0.66 -9.47 -0.01
CA VAL A 50 0.46 -9.57 -0.95
C VAL A 50 0.70 -11.01 -1.38
N PHE A 51 0.69 -11.95 -0.44
CA PHE A 51 1.02 -13.34 -0.69
C PHE A 51 -0.21 -14.23 -0.85
N THR A 52 -0.22 -15.06 -1.88
CA THR A 52 -1.34 -15.97 -2.18
C THR A 52 -1.50 -17.09 -1.15
N HIS A 53 -0.44 -17.41 -0.40
CA HIS A 53 -0.45 -18.46 0.62
C HIS A 53 -0.84 -17.98 2.01
N SER A 54 -0.90 -16.66 2.24
CA SER A 54 -1.38 -16.13 3.50
C SER A 54 -2.86 -16.48 3.71
N PRO A 55 -3.27 -16.87 4.93
CA PRO A 55 -4.68 -17.06 5.25
C PRO A 55 -5.47 -15.79 5.02
N ASP A 56 -6.72 -15.89 4.57
CA ASP A 56 -7.58 -14.73 4.44
C ASP A 56 -8.01 -14.23 5.82
N CYS A 57 -8.15 -12.90 5.93
CA CYS A 57 -8.76 -12.28 7.09
C CYS A 57 -10.24 -12.70 7.17
N ARG A 58 -10.64 -13.19 8.35
CA ARG A 58 -12.02 -13.64 8.63
C ARG A 58 -12.86 -12.58 9.32
N ASP A 59 -12.23 -11.45 9.68
CA ASP A 59 -12.94 -10.38 10.36
C ASP A 59 -13.96 -9.73 9.42
N GLU A 60 -15.15 -9.49 9.97
CA GLU A 60 -16.24 -8.83 9.27
C GLU A 60 -16.37 -7.39 9.77
N TYR A 61 -16.53 -6.47 8.84
CA TYR A 61 -16.72 -5.05 9.15
C TYR A 61 -18.05 -4.60 8.56
N PRO A 62 -18.94 -3.95 9.36
CA PRO A 62 -20.26 -3.49 8.90
C PRO A 62 -20.16 -2.19 8.08
N CYS A 63 -19.23 -2.14 7.13
CA CYS A 63 -18.96 -0.99 6.26
C CYS A 63 -18.46 -1.45 4.90
N GLU A 64 -18.19 -0.50 4.00
CA GLU A 64 -17.52 -0.81 2.73
C GLU A 64 -16.11 -1.36 2.99
N VAL A 65 -15.83 -2.54 2.44
CA VAL A 65 -14.52 -3.18 2.51
C VAL A 65 -13.92 -3.29 1.10
N VAL A 66 -12.81 -2.59 0.89
CA VAL A 66 -12.05 -2.66 -0.37
C VAL A 66 -10.88 -3.62 -0.20
N ARG A 67 -10.87 -4.69 -1.01
CA ARG A 67 -9.81 -5.69 -1.02
C ARG A 67 -8.90 -5.47 -2.21
N GLY A 68 -7.60 -5.60 -2.01
CA GLY A 68 -6.61 -5.47 -3.07
C GLY A 68 -5.31 -6.16 -2.75
N GLY A 69 -4.45 -6.24 -3.77
CA GLY A 69 -3.14 -6.84 -3.68
C GLY A 69 -3.03 -8.18 -4.42
N THR A 70 -1.79 -8.54 -4.74
CA THR A 70 -1.46 -9.71 -5.56
C THR A 70 -1.95 -11.03 -4.95
N GLY A 71 -2.06 -11.09 -3.62
CA GLY A 71 -2.51 -12.25 -2.87
C GLY A 71 -3.95 -12.67 -3.16
N TYR A 72 -4.80 -11.74 -3.55
CA TYR A 72 -6.18 -12.02 -4.00
C TYR A 72 -6.26 -12.45 -5.47
N ARG A 73 -5.13 -12.46 -6.20
CA ARG A 73 -5.07 -12.72 -7.65
C ARG A 73 -5.92 -11.77 -8.51
N ASP A 74 -6.36 -10.68 -7.91
CA ASP A 74 -6.99 -9.58 -8.61
C ASP A 74 -5.92 -8.57 -9.02
N TYR A 75 -5.68 -8.48 -10.32
CA TYR A 75 -4.69 -7.57 -10.91
C TYR A 75 -5.34 -6.32 -11.52
N ALA A 76 -6.67 -6.26 -11.49
CA ALA A 76 -7.43 -5.13 -12.01
C ALA A 76 -7.62 -4.03 -10.95
N THR A 77 -7.73 -4.41 -9.67
CA THR A 77 -7.82 -3.45 -8.58
C THR A 77 -6.47 -2.79 -8.35
N VAL A 78 -6.36 -1.53 -8.77
CA VAL A 78 -5.18 -0.68 -8.62
C VAL A 78 -5.51 0.53 -7.75
N LEU A 79 -4.49 1.12 -7.13
CA LEU A 79 -4.67 2.39 -6.43
C LEU A 79 -5.04 3.50 -7.42
N PRO A 80 -5.94 4.43 -7.04
CA PRO A 80 -6.09 5.69 -7.77
C PRO A 80 -4.74 6.38 -7.92
N GLU A 81 -4.53 7.06 -9.05
CA GLU A 81 -3.25 7.71 -9.37
C GLU A 81 -2.82 8.70 -8.29
N GLU A 82 -3.75 9.47 -7.74
CA GLU A 82 -3.52 10.39 -6.64
C GLU A 82 -3.01 9.73 -5.35
N VAL A 83 -3.42 8.49 -5.09
CA VAL A 83 -2.93 7.69 -3.96
C VAL A 83 -1.59 7.05 -4.30
N GLU A 84 -1.45 6.54 -5.53
CA GLU A 84 -0.23 5.86 -5.99
C GLU A 84 0.99 6.77 -5.92
N HIS A 85 0.83 8.08 -6.17
CA HIS A 85 1.91 9.08 -6.12
C HIS A 85 2.00 9.82 -4.77
N THR A 86 1.21 9.42 -3.76
CA THR A 86 1.33 9.95 -2.40
C THR A 86 2.55 9.33 -1.70
N CYS A 87 3.37 10.16 -1.05
CA CYS A 87 4.46 9.69 -0.21
C CYS A 87 3.90 8.85 0.96
N PRO A 88 4.43 7.63 1.20
CA PRO A 88 3.89 6.73 2.20
C PRO A 88 4.00 7.26 3.62
N ASP A 89 3.04 6.94 4.47
CA ASP A 89 3.14 7.17 5.91
C ASP A 89 3.94 6.06 6.59
N TYR A 90 5.23 6.28 6.71
CA TYR A 90 6.15 5.33 7.34
C TYR A 90 5.89 5.14 8.84
N SER A 91 5.23 6.11 9.49
CA SER A 91 4.88 6.01 10.91
C SER A 91 3.87 4.91 11.20
N LEU A 92 3.07 4.51 10.20
CA LEU A 92 2.09 3.43 10.31
C LEU A 92 2.71 2.11 10.78
N TYR A 93 3.93 1.81 10.32
CA TYR A 93 4.70 0.62 10.71
C TYR A 93 5.90 0.94 11.61
N GLY A 94 6.13 2.22 11.91
CA GLY A 94 7.27 2.65 12.72
C GLY A 94 8.62 2.42 12.04
N VAL A 95 8.67 2.43 10.71
CA VAL A 95 9.92 2.24 9.95
C VAL A 95 10.61 3.57 9.69
N GLY A 96 11.95 3.55 9.80
CA GLY A 96 12.80 4.73 9.55
C GLY A 96 13.38 4.79 8.14
N GLU A 97 13.08 3.81 7.29
CA GLU A 97 13.60 3.68 5.93
C GLU A 97 12.50 3.97 4.92
N ALA A 98 12.87 4.60 3.79
CA ALA A 98 11.95 4.90 2.71
C ALA A 98 11.82 3.72 1.74
N TYR A 99 10.59 3.37 1.38
CA TYR A 99 10.25 2.31 0.43
C TYR A 99 9.44 2.87 -0.72
N GLY A 100 9.77 2.46 -1.94
CA GLY A 100 8.97 2.85 -3.10
C GLY A 100 9.53 2.30 -4.41
N PHE A 101 8.82 2.61 -5.48
CA PHE A 101 9.17 2.20 -6.83
C PHE A 101 9.36 3.43 -7.70
N LEU A 102 10.57 3.66 -8.18
CA LEU A 102 10.87 4.68 -9.19
C LEU A 102 10.53 4.18 -10.60
N THR A 103 10.53 2.86 -10.78
CA THR A 103 10.10 2.19 -12.00
C THR A 103 9.09 1.08 -11.68
N ARG A 104 8.22 0.77 -12.62
CA ARG A 104 7.31 -0.37 -12.58
C ARG A 104 7.54 -1.27 -13.78
N GLY A 105 7.11 -2.53 -13.66
CA GLY A 105 7.29 -3.52 -14.69
C GLY A 105 8.69 -4.14 -14.68
N CYS A 106 8.93 -5.05 -15.62
CA CYS A 106 10.20 -5.75 -15.73
C CYS A 106 10.49 -6.07 -17.20
N PRO A 107 11.75 -5.98 -17.67
CA PRO A 107 12.12 -6.36 -19.03
C PRO A 107 12.06 -7.87 -19.25
N ASN A 108 12.17 -8.66 -18.18
CA ASN A 108 12.16 -10.12 -18.23
C ASN A 108 10.73 -10.66 -18.29
N ARG A 109 10.52 -11.70 -19.07
CA ARG A 109 9.23 -12.41 -19.23
C ARG A 109 9.31 -13.82 -18.65
N CYS A 110 9.71 -13.94 -17.37
CA CYS A 110 9.83 -15.24 -16.74
C CYS A 110 8.46 -15.94 -16.67
N PRO A 111 8.34 -17.23 -17.05
CA PRO A 111 7.06 -17.93 -17.18
C PRO A 111 6.26 -18.01 -15.87
N TRP A 112 6.96 -18.04 -14.74
CA TRP A 112 6.36 -18.15 -13.39
C TRP A 112 6.10 -16.79 -12.72
N CYS A 113 6.49 -15.68 -13.37
CA CYS A 113 6.42 -14.35 -12.77
C CYS A 113 5.08 -13.66 -13.09
N VAL A 114 4.51 -13.02 -12.07
CA VAL A 114 3.26 -12.24 -12.21
C VAL A 114 3.47 -10.88 -12.86
N VAL A 115 4.68 -10.32 -12.76
CA VAL A 115 4.99 -8.93 -13.18
C VAL A 115 4.63 -8.65 -14.65
N PRO A 116 4.95 -9.52 -15.63
CA PRO A 116 4.59 -9.26 -17.02
C PRO A 116 3.09 -9.13 -17.25
N ARG A 117 2.27 -9.85 -16.47
CA ARG A 117 0.79 -9.80 -16.57
C ARG A 117 0.20 -8.63 -15.81
N LYS A 118 0.79 -8.28 -14.65
CA LYS A 118 0.28 -7.25 -13.76
C LYS A 118 0.75 -5.85 -14.16
N GLU A 119 2.02 -5.69 -14.52
CA GLU A 119 2.67 -4.40 -14.69
C GLU A 119 3.23 -4.17 -16.09
N GLY A 120 3.43 -5.23 -16.87
CA GLY A 120 3.99 -5.16 -18.22
C GLY A 120 5.50 -4.92 -18.27
N GLY A 121 5.96 -4.23 -19.32
CA GLY A 121 7.35 -3.85 -19.50
C GLY A 121 7.81 -2.77 -18.53
N ILE A 122 9.12 -2.64 -18.33
CA ILE A 122 9.69 -1.62 -17.46
C ILE A 122 9.37 -0.21 -17.98
N ARG A 123 8.96 0.67 -17.06
CA ARG A 123 8.66 2.08 -17.33
C ARG A 123 8.94 2.96 -16.12
N PRO A 124 9.25 4.25 -16.29
CA PRO A 124 9.25 5.22 -15.19
C PRO A 124 7.90 5.22 -14.46
N HIS A 125 7.91 5.47 -13.16
CA HIS A 125 6.70 5.43 -12.34
C HIS A 125 6.58 6.63 -11.41
N ALA A 126 7.58 6.93 -10.62
CA ALA A 126 7.55 8.01 -9.65
C ALA A 126 8.93 8.65 -9.47
N ASP A 127 8.93 9.89 -9.04
CA ASP A 127 10.13 10.59 -8.60
C ASP A 127 10.45 10.25 -7.14
N ILE A 128 11.68 10.54 -6.72
CA ILE A 128 12.14 10.21 -5.36
C ILE A 128 11.32 10.93 -4.27
N GLU A 129 10.80 12.10 -4.57
CA GLU A 129 9.96 12.90 -3.66
C GLU A 129 8.64 12.20 -3.32
N ALA A 130 8.12 11.39 -4.23
CA ALA A 130 6.94 10.55 -3.98
C ALA A 130 7.23 9.34 -3.08
N VAL A 131 8.50 9.10 -2.73
CA VAL A 131 8.94 7.99 -1.88
C VAL A 131 9.43 8.48 -0.53
N SER A 132 10.04 9.64 -0.45
CA SER A 132 10.66 10.16 0.77
C SER A 132 10.34 11.63 1.02
N TYR A 133 9.98 11.96 2.27
CA TYR A 133 9.83 13.35 2.73
C TYR A 133 11.17 14.04 3.00
N THR A 134 12.25 13.29 3.15
CA THR A 134 13.56 13.87 3.40
C THR A 134 14.14 14.39 2.09
N HIS A 135 14.29 15.70 2.00
CA HIS A 135 15.22 16.25 1.04
C HIS A 135 16.60 15.64 1.32
N LEU A 136 17.13 14.91 0.38
CA LEU A 136 18.55 14.57 0.39
C LEU A 136 19.31 15.89 0.22
N THR A 137 19.59 16.55 1.32
CA THR A 137 20.62 17.57 1.33
C THR A 137 21.93 16.84 1.08
N LEU A 138 22.40 16.87 -0.16
CA LEU A 138 23.75 16.48 -0.45
C LEU A 138 24.66 17.33 0.44
N PRO A 139 25.61 16.72 1.18
CA PRO A 139 26.57 17.51 1.94
C PRO A 139 27.29 18.42 0.95
N THR A 140 27.02 19.72 1.07
CA THR A 140 27.78 20.74 0.37
C THR A 140 29.13 20.77 1.07
N ASN A 141 30.15 20.26 0.39
CA ASN A 141 31.56 20.50 0.75
C ASN A 141 31.90 21.95 0.58
#